data_48f24c38341d09ac3854fce4885b01d6
#
_entry.id   48f24c38341d09ac3854fce4885b01d6
#
_cell.length_a   1.000
_cell.length_b   1.000
_cell.length_c   1.000
_cell.angle_alpha   90.00
_cell.angle_beta   90.00
_cell.angle_gamma   90.00
#
_symmetry.space_group_name_H-M   'P 1'
#
loop_
_entity.id
_entity.type
_entity.pdbx_description
1 polymer ?
#
loop_
_entity_poly.entity_id
_entity_poly.type
_entity_poly.pdbx_seq_one_letter_code
_entity_poly.pdbx_strand_id
1 'polypeptide(L)' 'MRTEGAVALKSGQKLLYTVYRNKNDELIAFEQPARKCAELMGIKVEYFRQIVCYAEKKGYTIIKTVASDEI' A
#
# COMPACT_ATOMS: atom_id res chain seq x y z
N MET A 1 -14.25 -0.82 -18.21
CA MET A 1 -14.89 -0.06 -17.20
C MET A 1 -14.06 0.08 -15.95
N ARG A 2 -14.07 1.23 -15.40
CA ARG A 2 -13.22 1.46 -14.25
C ARG A 2 -13.86 1.01 -12.96
N THR A 3 -13.07 0.45 -12.08
CA THR A 3 -13.55 -0.02 -10.80
C THR A 3 -13.74 1.15 -9.85
N GLU A 4 -14.79 1.07 -9.04
CA GLU A 4 -15.01 2.08 -8.03
C GLU A 4 -13.85 2.11 -7.06
N GLY A 5 -13.39 3.30 -6.75
CA GLY A 5 -12.32 3.44 -5.82
C GLY A 5 -10.95 3.15 -6.39
N ALA A 6 -10.88 2.78 -7.63
CA ALA A 6 -9.59 2.53 -8.25
C ALA A 6 -8.91 3.86 -8.56
N VAL A 7 -7.60 3.86 -8.42
CA VAL A 7 -6.79 5.03 -8.77
C VAL A 7 -6.25 4.83 -10.16
N ALA A 8 -6.61 5.73 -11.07
CA ALA A 8 -6.12 5.67 -12.43
C ALA A 8 -4.78 6.39 -12.47
N LEU A 9 -3.71 5.64 -12.60
CA LEU A 9 -2.37 6.23 -12.63
C LEU A 9 -2.02 6.63 -14.04
N LYS A 10 -1.47 7.82 -14.16
CA LYS A 10 -0.96 8.29 -15.43
C LYS A 10 0.43 7.75 -15.66
N SER A 11 0.88 7.89 -16.90
CA SER A 11 2.23 7.50 -17.23
C SER A 11 3.21 8.22 -16.33
N GLY A 12 4.15 7.49 -15.76
CA GLY A 12 5.15 8.08 -14.88
C GLY A 12 4.74 8.17 -13.43
N GLN A 13 3.53 7.76 -13.11
CA GLN A 13 3.07 7.77 -11.73
C GLN A 13 3.13 6.38 -11.15
N LYS A 14 3.36 6.32 -9.84
CA LYS A 14 3.45 5.07 -9.13
C LYS A 14 2.60 5.16 -7.86
N LEU A 15 1.97 4.05 -7.52
CA LEU A 15 1.20 3.96 -6.29
C LEU A 15 2.08 3.31 -5.23
N LEU A 16 2.33 4.04 -4.17
CA LEU A 16 3.18 3.57 -3.09
C LEU A 16 2.37 3.48 -1.81
N TYR A 17 2.84 2.68 -0.89
CA TYR A 17 2.13 2.45 0.35
C TYR A 17 3.06 2.64 1.54
N THR A 18 2.52 3.22 2.59
CA THR A 18 3.21 3.32 3.86
C THR A 18 2.42 2.45 4.85
N VAL A 19 3.11 1.54 5.51
CA VAL A 19 2.46 0.55 6.37
C VAL A 19 3.00 0.67 7.78
N TYR A 20 2.09 0.83 8.73
CA TYR A 20 2.43 0.82 10.15
C TYR A 20 1.74 -0.34 10.84
N ARG A 21 2.41 -0.91 11.83
CA ARG A 21 1.78 -1.89 12.71
C ARG A 21 1.18 -1.13 13.89
N ASN A 22 -0.16 -1.21 14.01
CA ASN A 22 -0.85 -0.38 15.00
C ASN A 22 -0.47 -0.70 16.43
N LYS A 23 -0.12 -1.94 16.68
CA LYS A 23 0.15 -2.40 18.04
C LYS A 23 1.21 -1.54 18.73
N ASN A 24 2.24 -1.15 18.00
CA ASN A 24 3.34 -0.39 18.57
C ASN A 24 3.80 0.73 17.68
N ASP A 25 2.95 1.14 16.73
CA ASP A 25 3.27 2.22 15.79
C ASP A 25 4.55 1.95 15.02
N GLU A 26 4.85 0.70 14.80
CA GLU A 26 6.07 0.32 14.09
C GLU A 26 5.91 0.57 12.60
N LEU A 27 6.87 1.28 12.02
CA LEU A 27 6.88 1.49 10.58
C LEU A 27 7.43 0.25 9.89
N ILE A 28 6.59 -0.39 9.08
CA ILE A 28 6.99 -1.59 8.36
C ILE A 28 7.52 -1.23 6.99
N ALA A 29 6.83 -0.32 6.29
CA ALA A 29 7.23 0.08 4.96
C ALA A 29 6.89 1.54 4.77
N PHE A 30 7.80 2.28 4.14
CA PHE A 30 7.59 3.70 3.89
C PHE A 30 7.63 3.95 2.39
N GLU A 31 6.47 4.29 1.83
CA GLU A 31 6.33 4.64 0.42
C GLU A 31 6.98 3.60 -0.48
N GLN A 32 6.54 2.36 -0.31
CA GLN A 32 7.03 1.24 -1.10
C GLN A 32 5.91 0.69 -1.97
N PRO A 33 6.26 0.08 -3.11
CA PRO A 33 5.23 -0.55 -3.93
C PRO A 33 4.61 -1.74 -3.21
N ALA A 34 3.43 -2.13 -3.67
CA ALA A 34 2.68 -3.19 -3.00
C ALA A 34 3.50 -4.46 -2.83
N ARG A 35 4.26 -4.82 -3.85
CA ARG A 35 5.08 -6.04 -3.79
C ARG A 35 6.08 -5.95 -2.65
N LYS A 36 6.73 -4.80 -2.51
CA LYS A 36 7.73 -4.64 -1.47
C LYS A 36 7.08 -4.63 -0.09
N CYS A 37 5.92 -3.98 0.03
CA CYS A 37 5.20 -3.98 1.29
C CYS A 37 4.83 -5.40 1.70
N ALA A 38 4.33 -6.19 0.76
CA ALA A 38 3.97 -7.56 1.07
C ALA A 38 5.18 -8.36 1.51
N GLU A 39 6.30 -8.16 0.85
CA GLU A 39 7.54 -8.84 1.21
C GLU A 39 7.96 -8.50 2.63
N LEU A 40 7.91 -7.22 2.96
CA LEU A 40 8.29 -6.76 4.30
C LEU A 40 7.33 -7.26 5.36
N MET A 41 6.07 -7.48 5.00
CA MET A 41 5.08 -8.00 5.92
C MET A 41 5.09 -9.52 5.99
N GLY A 42 5.80 -10.17 5.08
CA GLY A 42 5.85 -11.63 5.06
C GLY A 42 4.61 -12.28 4.50
N ILE A 43 3.91 -11.60 3.61
CA ILE A 43 2.67 -12.10 3.02
C ILE A 43 2.75 -11.99 1.51
N LYS A 44 1.80 -12.62 0.84
CA LYS A 44 1.73 -12.54 -0.61
C LYS A 44 1.14 -11.21 -1.03
N VAL A 45 1.56 -10.72 -2.20
CA VAL A 45 1.08 -9.42 -2.68
C VAL A 45 -0.42 -9.44 -2.91
N GLU A 46 -0.98 -10.58 -3.32
CA GLU A 46 -2.42 -10.68 -3.50
C GLU A 46 -3.14 -10.45 -2.17
N TYR A 47 -2.62 -11.04 -1.11
CA TYR A 47 -3.21 -10.86 0.20
C TYR A 47 -3.06 -9.42 0.66
N PHE A 48 -1.90 -8.82 0.40
CA PHE A 48 -1.68 -7.42 0.75
C PHE A 48 -2.74 -6.53 0.11
N ARG A 49 -3.02 -6.77 -1.17
CA ARG A 49 -4.00 -5.97 -1.88
C ARG A 49 -5.40 -6.14 -1.30
N GLN A 50 -5.69 -7.31 -0.78
CA GLN A 50 -6.97 -7.54 -0.13
C GLN A 50 -7.09 -6.75 1.16
N ILE A 51 -6.05 -6.78 1.99
CA ILE A 51 -6.15 -6.17 3.31
C ILE A 51 -6.02 -4.65 3.27
N VAL A 52 -5.57 -4.08 2.16
CA VAL A 52 -5.45 -2.62 2.07
C VAL A 52 -6.78 -1.94 2.40
N CYS A 53 -7.89 -2.54 2.01
CA CYS A 53 -9.21 -1.95 2.22
C CYS A 53 -9.67 -2.04 3.68
N TYR A 54 -9.14 -2.98 4.46
CA TYR A 54 -9.55 -3.17 5.83
C TYR A 54 -8.37 -3.42 6.74
N ALA A 55 -7.29 -2.69 6.49
CA ALA A 55 -6.05 -2.90 7.20
C ALA A 55 -6.21 -2.72 8.70
N GLU A 56 -7.04 -1.79 9.13
CA GLU A 56 -7.23 -1.55 10.55
C GLU A 56 -7.74 -2.77 11.28
N LYS A 57 -8.60 -3.54 10.63
CA LYS A 57 -9.11 -4.75 11.24
C LYS A 57 -8.04 -5.81 11.39
N LYS A 58 -6.98 -5.69 10.62
CA LYS A 58 -5.87 -6.62 10.69
C LYS A 58 -4.71 -6.10 11.53
N GLY A 59 -4.87 -4.93 12.13
CA GLY A 59 -3.85 -4.37 12.99
C GLY A 59 -2.81 -3.54 12.26
N TYR A 60 -3.15 -3.02 11.09
CA TYR A 60 -2.23 -2.21 10.31
C TYR A 60 -2.88 -0.90 9.89
N THR A 61 -2.05 0.11 9.68
CA THR A 61 -2.46 1.34 9.03
C THR A 61 -1.72 1.43 7.71
N ILE A 62 -2.46 1.50 6.62
CA ILE A 62 -1.87 1.54 5.29
C ILE A 62 -2.29 2.83 4.62
N ILE A 63 -1.31 3.64 4.23
CA ILE A 63 -1.52 4.92 3.60
C ILE A 63 -1.07 4.84 2.15
N LYS A 64 -1.95 5.21 1.23
CA LYS A 64 -1.61 5.22 -0.19
C LYS A 64 -1.03 6.57 -0.57
N THR A 65 0.01 6.55 -1.36
CA THR A 65 0.66 7.75 -1.85
C THR A 65 0.91 7.59 -3.33
N VAL A 66 0.55 8.59 -4.10
CA VAL A 66 0.83 8.59 -5.54
C VAL A 66 2.09 9.42 -5.75
N ALA A 67 3.11 8.77 -6.29
CA ALA A 67 4.37 9.43 -6.58
C ALA A 67 4.55 9.53 -8.08
N SER A 68 5.17 10.60 -8.51
CA SER A 68 5.42 10.82 -9.93
C SER A 68 6.90 10.81 -10.19
N ASP A 69 7.29 10.14 -11.27
CA ASP A 69 8.69 10.17 -11.71
C ASP A 69 8.99 11.42 -12.49
N GLU A 70 8.00 12.18 -12.76
CA GLU A 70 8.15 13.38 -13.54
C GLU A 70 8.95 14.42 -12.81
N ILE A 71 9.85 15.05 -13.52
CA ILE A 71 10.70 16.05 -12.93
C ILE A 71 10.12 17.45 -13.10
#